data_27901efc2a0006a9666041f447afa5f6
#
_entry.id   27901efc2a0006a9666041f447afa5f6
#
_cell.length_a   1.000
_cell.length_b   1.000
_cell.length_c   1.000
_cell.angle_alpha   90.00
_cell.angle_beta   90.00
_cell.angle_gamma   90.00
#
_symmetry.space_group_name_H-M   'P 1'
#
loop_
_entity.id
_entity.type
_entity.pdbx_description
1 polymer ?
#
loop_
_entity_poly.entity_id
_entity_poly.type
_entity_poly.pdbx_seq_one_letter_code
_entity_poly.pdbx_strand_id
1 'polypeptide(L)'
;NVAVGLDALYANTTGAENTAVGKNALAANTTGTENVAIGRNSLDANTTANQNTAVGNSTLSVNTTGACNVAVGYRSLEANTTAGGNTAVGFNSLLTNTTGGNNVAVGFCSLNANTTASDNTAIGVVSLLATTTGSYNTAIGSGSLATNTTGEFNTATGVAALKRNTTGTVSTAVGYEALCANTTGDNNTAVGYQALKLATTSKFNVAMGNQALLANTTACCSTAIGWRAVCSQTTGCKSVGIGYHALLKVTTGISNVALGDVAGDAITTGNQNVALGSAAIGSVTTGSNNVAIGQNSAGGGLITGSNNITIGQNSGGDAMRSLASSSSNEIVMGNTNHTVAYIKIDWTVQSDLRDKTEIKNVTHGLDF
;
A
#
# COMPACT_ATOMS: atom_id res chain seq x y z
N ASN A 1 26.41 10.82 -42.06
CA ASN A 1 26.32 11.85 -41.01
C ASN A 1 25.66 13.11 -41.56
N VAL A 2 24.85 13.78 -40.74
CA VAL A 2 24.32 15.12 -40.96
C VAL A 2 24.83 16.04 -39.86
N ALA A 3 25.48 17.18 -40.23
CA ALA A 3 25.98 18.16 -39.28
C ALA A 3 25.54 19.57 -39.67
N VAL A 4 24.80 20.25 -38.79
CA VAL A 4 24.30 21.63 -39.01
C VAL A 4 24.51 22.46 -37.73
N GLY A 5 25.40 23.41 -37.77
CA GLY A 5 25.73 24.30 -36.63
C GLY A 5 27.22 24.42 -36.37
N LEU A 6 27.59 25.44 -35.57
CA LEU A 6 28.97 25.65 -35.19
C LEU A 6 29.46 24.46 -34.37
N ASP A 7 30.59 23.84 -34.72
CA ASP A 7 31.25 22.70 -34.11
C ASP A 7 30.37 21.43 -34.01
N ALA A 8 29.30 21.31 -34.83
CA ALA A 8 28.53 20.07 -34.92
C ALA A 8 29.40 18.94 -35.52
N LEU A 9 29.51 17.76 -34.81
CA LEU A 9 30.36 16.62 -35.19
C LEU A 9 31.86 16.98 -35.43
N TYR A 10 32.36 17.99 -34.72
CA TYR A 10 33.70 18.54 -34.98
C TYR A 10 34.82 17.51 -34.89
N ALA A 11 34.80 16.64 -33.87
CA ALA A 11 35.87 15.64 -33.65
C ALA A 11 35.59 14.28 -34.33
N ASN A 12 34.54 14.15 -35.12
CA ASN A 12 34.14 12.87 -35.70
C ASN A 12 35.20 12.31 -36.66
N THR A 13 35.66 11.09 -36.42
CA THR A 13 36.66 10.42 -37.26
C THR A 13 36.06 9.31 -38.11
N THR A 14 35.53 8.26 -37.48
CA THR A 14 34.97 7.08 -38.15
C THR A 14 33.50 6.84 -37.83
N GLY A 15 32.92 7.63 -36.92
CA GLY A 15 31.50 7.51 -36.57
C GLY A 15 30.57 7.73 -37.77
N ALA A 16 29.61 6.86 -37.96
CA ALA A 16 28.66 6.86 -39.06
C ALA A 16 27.20 7.02 -38.59
N GLU A 17 26.33 7.41 -39.51
CA GLU A 17 24.89 7.45 -39.27
C GLU A 17 24.45 8.39 -38.13
N ASN A 18 25.25 9.42 -37.84
CA ASN A 18 24.93 10.41 -36.83
C ASN A 18 24.20 11.63 -37.46
N THR A 19 23.25 12.18 -36.69
CA THR A 19 22.57 13.44 -37.00
C THR A 19 22.84 14.44 -35.88
N ALA A 20 23.53 15.54 -36.18
CA ALA A 20 23.86 16.62 -35.25
C ALA A 20 23.37 17.96 -35.75
N VAL A 21 22.43 18.58 -35.04
CA VAL A 21 21.84 19.87 -35.40
C VAL A 21 21.90 20.80 -34.18
N GLY A 22 22.71 21.83 -34.23
CA GLY A 22 22.90 22.79 -33.12
C GLY A 22 24.36 23.08 -32.84
N LYS A 23 24.63 24.21 -32.15
CA LYS A 23 25.99 24.53 -31.71
C LYS A 23 26.50 23.45 -30.74
N ASN A 24 27.71 22.90 -31.03
CA ASN A 24 28.35 21.83 -30.28
C ASN A 24 27.57 20.51 -30.19
N ALA A 25 26.63 20.26 -31.08
CA ALA A 25 25.94 18.97 -31.09
C ALA A 25 26.92 17.85 -31.50
N LEU A 26 27.08 16.79 -30.65
CA LEU A 26 28.03 15.69 -30.85
C LEU A 26 29.47 16.17 -31.10
N ALA A 27 29.89 17.29 -30.49
CA ALA A 27 31.17 17.92 -30.81
C ALA A 27 32.42 17.03 -30.55
N ALA A 28 32.40 16.23 -29.46
CA ALA A 28 33.50 15.33 -29.09
C ALA A 28 33.41 13.92 -29.69
N ASN A 29 32.36 13.61 -30.47
CA ASN A 29 32.17 12.27 -31.02
C ASN A 29 33.33 11.86 -31.93
N THR A 30 33.91 10.70 -31.67
CA THR A 30 35.00 10.17 -32.50
C THR A 30 34.57 8.97 -33.33
N THR A 31 34.11 7.93 -32.71
CA THR A 31 33.73 6.66 -33.35
C THR A 31 32.28 6.25 -33.11
N GLY A 32 31.53 6.99 -32.26
CA GLY A 32 30.11 6.69 -31.96
C GLY A 32 29.23 6.75 -33.21
N THR A 33 28.26 5.81 -33.32
CA THR A 33 27.37 5.63 -34.48
C THR A 33 25.91 5.72 -34.10
N GLU A 34 25.08 6.03 -35.09
CA GLU A 34 23.61 5.99 -34.94
C GLU A 34 23.07 6.94 -33.85
N ASN A 35 23.73 8.05 -33.59
CA ASN A 35 23.29 9.02 -32.61
C ASN A 35 22.50 10.16 -33.25
N VAL A 36 21.44 10.63 -32.58
CA VAL A 36 20.68 11.82 -32.94
C VAL A 36 20.87 12.86 -31.85
N ALA A 37 21.44 14.01 -32.17
CA ALA A 37 21.67 15.14 -31.28
C ALA A 37 21.08 16.42 -31.90
N ILE A 38 19.98 16.92 -31.35
CA ILE A 38 19.30 18.13 -31.84
C ILE A 38 19.18 19.13 -30.69
N GLY A 39 19.93 20.21 -30.77
CA GLY A 39 19.98 21.26 -29.75
C GLY A 39 21.39 21.70 -29.43
N ARG A 40 21.52 22.88 -28.79
CA ARG A 40 22.81 23.38 -28.32
C ARG A 40 23.38 22.44 -27.24
N ASN A 41 24.64 22.05 -27.35
CA ASN A 41 25.34 21.15 -26.45
C ASN A 41 24.62 19.80 -26.22
N SER A 42 23.90 19.30 -27.20
CA SER A 42 23.29 17.98 -27.14
C SER A 42 24.33 16.91 -27.44
N LEU A 43 24.55 15.92 -26.52
CA LEU A 43 25.57 14.88 -26.63
C LEU A 43 27.00 15.42 -26.92
N ASP A 44 27.32 16.61 -26.42
CA ASP A 44 28.59 17.28 -26.80
C ASP A 44 29.83 16.56 -26.29
N ALA A 45 29.76 15.83 -25.14
CA ALA A 45 30.88 15.04 -24.62
C ALA A 45 30.91 13.58 -25.13
N ASN A 46 29.97 13.15 -25.96
CA ASN A 46 29.91 11.76 -26.46
C ASN A 46 31.18 11.45 -27.27
N THR A 47 31.87 10.36 -26.95
CA THR A 47 33.06 9.95 -27.67
C THR A 47 32.83 8.70 -28.52
N THR A 48 32.40 7.61 -27.92
CA THR A 48 32.28 6.30 -28.56
C THR A 48 30.90 5.66 -28.41
N ALA A 49 29.97 6.29 -27.67
CA ALA A 49 28.66 5.71 -27.45
C ALA A 49 27.77 5.75 -28.70
N ASN A 50 26.91 4.75 -28.81
CA ASN A 50 26.04 4.54 -29.96
C ASN A 50 24.57 4.62 -29.58
N GLN A 51 23.73 4.85 -30.59
CA GLN A 51 22.26 4.68 -30.47
C GLN A 51 21.62 5.57 -29.41
N ASN A 52 22.17 6.78 -29.20
CA ASN A 52 21.54 7.75 -28.31
C ASN A 52 20.67 8.74 -29.10
N THR A 53 19.53 9.08 -28.55
CA THR A 53 18.65 10.15 -29.06
C THR A 53 18.60 11.28 -28.04
N ALA A 54 19.10 12.46 -28.38
CA ALA A 54 19.13 13.64 -27.51
C ALA A 54 18.51 14.84 -28.24
N VAL A 55 17.35 15.30 -27.78
CA VAL A 55 16.64 16.44 -28.38
C VAL A 55 16.33 17.50 -27.32
N GLY A 56 17.03 18.61 -27.39
CA GLY A 56 16.90 19.73 -26.44
C GLY A 56 18.25 20.34 -26.10
N ASN A 57 18.23 21.51 -25.41
CA ASN A 57 19.46 22.17 -24.97
C ASN A 57 20.06 21.39 -23.79
N SER A 58 21.37 21.12 -23.86
CA SER A 58 22.16 20.40 -22.84
C SER A 58 21.60 19.00 -22.48
N THR A 59 20.96 18.33 -23.42
CA THR A 59 20.53 16.94 -23.25
C THR A 59 21.71 16.00 -23.38
N LEU A 60 21.89 15.04 -22.40
CA LEU A 60 23.01 14.09 -22.38
C LEU A 60 24.39 14.76 -22.58
N SER A 61 24.56 16.00 -22.09
CA SER A 61 25.73 16.82 -22.45
C SER A 61 27.03 16.27 -21.91
N VAL A 62 27.05 15.54 -20.79
CA VAL A 62 28.29 14.93 -20.24
C VAL A 62 28.40 13.43 -20.51
N ASN A 63 27.48 12.85 -21.31
CA ASN A 63 27.56 11.44 -21.67
C ASN A 63 28.82 11.13 -22.49
N THR A 64 29.62 10.16 -22.06
CA THR A 64 30.86 9.76 -22.75
C THR A 64 30.70 8.43 -23.47
N THR A 65 30.28 7.37 -22.76
CA THR A 65 30.20 6.00 -23.27
C THR A 65 28.86 5.32 -23.04
N GLY A 66 27.88 5.99 -22.41
CA GLY A 66 26.55 5.44 -22.20
C GLY A 66 25.76 5.33 -23.51
N ALA A 67 25.29 4.14 -23.86
CA ALA A 67 24.60 3.85 -25.11
C ALA A 67 23.09 3.62 -24.92
N CYS A 68 22.32 3.69 -26.02
CA CYS A 68 20.90 3.36 -26.03
C CYS A 68 20.04 4.24 -25.12
N ASN A 69 20.40 5.50 -24.91
CA ASN A 69 19.60 6.44 -24.13
C ASN A 69 18.68 7.29 -25.02
N VAL A 70 17.50 7.59 -24.54
CA VAL A 70 16.56 8.55 -25.15
C VAL A 70 16.35 9.71 -24.19
N ALA A 71 16.76 10.90 -24.56
CA ALA A 71 16.61 12.12 -23.78
C ALA A 71 15.93 13.24 -24.60
N VAL A 72 14.78 13.70 -24.17
CA VAL A 72 14.02 14.75 -24.86
C VAL A 72 13.59 15.82 -23.84
N GLY A 73 14.05 17.04 -24.02
CA GLY A 73 13.73 18.16 -23.15
C GLY A 73 14.98 18.93 -22.68
N TYR A 74 14.78 20.10 -22.05
CA TYR A 74 15.86 20.91 -21.50
C TYR A 74 16.56 20.16 -20.36
N ARG A 75 17.89 19.95 -20.46
CA ARG A 75 18.75 19.28 -19.47
C ARG A 75 18.26 17.87 -19.06
N SER A 76 17.58 17.18 -19.93
CA SER A 76 17.21 15.78 -19.72
C SER A 76 18.46 14.90 -19.75
N LEU A 77 18.66 14.03 -18.74
CA LEU A 77 19.86 13.18 -18.57
C LEU A 77 21.20 13.95 -18.65
N GLU A 78 21.23 15.20 -18.24
CA GLU A 78 22.42 16.06 -18.43
C GLU A 78 23.67 15.45 -17.79
N ALA A 79 23.59 14.95 -16.53
CA ALA A 79 24.74 14.43 -15.79
C ALA A 79 25.13 12.98 -16.11
N ASN A 80 24.45 12.32 -17.05
CA ASN A 80 24.74 10.94 -17.42
C ASN A 80 26.15 10.81 -17.98
N THR A 81 26.93 9.87 -17.48
CA THR A 81 28.29 9.66 -17.96
C THR A 81 28.47 8.36 -18.74
N THR A 82 28.14 7.23 -18.12
CA THR A 82 28.39 5.89 -18.68
C THR A 82 27.14 5.00 -18.69
N ALA A 83 26.03 5.45 -18.09
CA ALA A 83 24.83 4.64 -18.01
C ALA A 83 24.12 4.53 -19.35
N GLY A 84 23.55 3.35 -19.62
CA GLY A 84 22.77 3.06 -20.81
C GLY A 84 21.35 2.62 -20.52
N GLY A 85 20.53 2.59 -21.59
CA GLY A 85 19.16 2.09 -21.51
C GLY A 85 18.16 3.04 -20.84
N ASN A 86 18.50 4.29 -20.61
CA ASN A 86 17.61 5.25 -19.95
C ASN A 86 16.69 5.96 -20.95
N THR A 87 15.43 6.17 -20.56
CA THR A 87 14.47 7.03 -21.29
C THR A 87 14.07 8.19 -20.39
N ALA A 88 14.40 9.42 -20.80
CA ALA A 88 14.11 10.65 -20.08
C ALA A 88 13.40 11.66 -20.96
N VAL A 89 12.13 11.96 -20.71
CA VAL A 89 11.33 12.90 -21.47
C VAL A 89 10.70 13.95 -20.57
N GLY A 90 11.15 15.19 -20.70
CA GLY A 90 10.66 16.32 -19.92
C GLY A 90 11.77 17.25 -19.47
N PHE A 91 11.39 18.43 -18.96
CA PHE A 91 12.30 19.39 -18.34
C PHE A 91 12.99 18.77 -17.12
N ASN A 92 14.32 18.72 -17.05
CA ASN A 92 15.11 18.17 -15.95
C ASN A 92 14.74 16.72 -15.55
N SER A 93 14.24 15.92 -16.45
CA SER A 93 14.03 14.49 -16.18
C SER A 93 15.37 13.76 -16.08
N LEU A 94 15.57 12.90 -15.06
CA LEU A 94 16.84 12.19 -14.77
C LEU A 94 18.07 13.12 -14.76
N LEU A 95 17.92 14.35 -14.27
CA LEU A 95 18.92 15.39 -14.38
C LEU A 95 20.30 14.98 -13.83
N THR A 96 20.34 14.39 -12.63
CA THR A 96 21.59 14.11 -11.90
C THR A 96 22.06 12.65 -12.02
N ASN A 97 21.43 11.86 -12.89
CA ASN A 97 21.83 10.47 -13.11
C ASN A 97 23.26 10.39 -13.63
N THR A 98 24.08 9.58 -13.00
CA THR A 98 25.49 9.37 -13.43
C THR A 98 25.70 7.99 -14.02
N THR A 99 25.39 6.92 -13.26
CA THR A 99 25.64 5.52 -13.62
C THR A 99 24.43 4.61 -13.52
N GLY A 100 23.26 5.14 -13.10
CA GLY A 100 22.04 4.34 -13.05
C GLY A 100 21.48 4.02 -14.44
N GLY A 101 21.27 2.75 -14.76
CA GLY A 101 20.77 2.28 -16.06
C GLY A 101 19.30 1.85 -16.05
N ASN A 102 18.72 1.68 -17.24
CA ASN A 102 17.38 1.14 -17.45
C ASN A 102 16.23 1.93 -16.75
N ASN A 103 16.40 3.22 -16.55
CA ASN A 103 15.36 4.03 -15.94
C ASN A 103 14.45 4.64 -17.00
N VAL A 104 13.15 4.74 -16.69
CA VAL A 104 12.16 5.47 -17.48
C VAL A 104 11.66 6.66 -16.67
N ALA A 105 11.90 7.88 -17.15
CA ALA A 105 11.48 9.12 -16.51
C ALA A 105 10.72 10.01 -17.50
N VAL A 106 9.41 10.14 -17.35
CA VAL A 106 8.56 10.94 -18.22
C VAL A 106 7.78 11.96 -17.39
N GLY A 107 8.10 13.24 -17.57
CA GLY A 107 7.44 14.35 -16.86
C GLY A 107 8.44 15.41 -16.39
N PHE A 108 7.89 16.55 -15.95
CA PHE A 108 8.68 17.63 -15.34
C PHE A 108 9.36 17.14 -14.07
N CYS A 109 10.70 17.21 -14.00
CA CYS A 109 11.53 16.78 -12.88
C CYS A 109 11.23 15.34 -12.39
N SER A 110 10.83 14.43 -13.27
CA SER A 110 10.70 13.01 -12.92
C SER A 110 12.09 12.40 -12.69
N LEU A 111 12.25 11.63 -11.61
CA LEU A 111 13.51 10.95 -11.21
C LEU A 111 14.72 11.91 -11.18
N ASN A 112 14.50 13.17 -10.81
CA ASN A 112 15.47 14.25 -10.96
C ASN A 112 16.77 14.04 -10.17
N ALA A 113 16.67 13.58 -8.90
CA ALA A 113 17.82 13.42 -8.01
C ALA A 113 18.53 12.07 -8.13
N ASN A 114 18.13 11.22 -9.07
CA ASN A 114 18.76 9.91 -9.25
C ASN A 114 20.24 10.05 -9.56
N THR A 115 21.05 9.27 -8.87
CA THR A 115 22.50 9.23 -9.13
C THR A 115 22.96 7.87 -9.69
N THR A 116 22.65 6.80 -8.98
CA THR A 116 23.14 5.45 -9.31
C THR A 116 22.02 4.39 -9.35
N ALA A 117 20.78 4.75 -8.99
CA ALA A 117 19.68 3.80 -8.99
C ALA A 117 19.29 3.37 -10.40
N SER A 118 18.92 2.11 -10.55
CA SER A 118 18.55 1.48 -11.82
C SER A 118 17.16 0.88 -11.79
N ASP A 119 16.62 0.59 -12.97
CA ASP A 119 15.36 -0.15 -13.14
C ASP A 119 14.13 0.54 -12.50
N ASN A 120 14.12 1.87 -12.48
CA ASN A 120 13.00 2.66 -12.00
C ASN A 120 12.11 3.14 -13.15
N THR A 121 10.80 3.14 -12.93
CA THR A 121 9.81 3.77 -13.83
C THR A 121 9.14 4.94 -13.12
N ALA A 122 9.34 6.15 -13.62
CA ALA A 122 8.77 7.40 -13.09
C ALA A 122 7.98 8.15 -14.17
N ILE A 123 6.65 8.12 -14.10
CA ILE A 123 5.78 8.79 -15.06
C ILE A 123 4.86 9.78 -14.34
N GLY A 124 5.08 11.07 -14.57
CA GLY A 124 4.31 12.15 -13.96
C GLY A 124 5.20 13.27 -13.44
N VAL A 125 4.58 14.42 -13.16
CA VAL A 125 5.28 15.58 -12.58
C VAL A 125 5.84 15.21 -11.20
N VAL A 126 7.15 15.43 -10.98
CA VAL A 126 7.88 15.15 -9.74
C VAL A 126 7.69 13.72 -9.19
N SER A 127 7.43 12.74 -10.04
CA SER A 127 7.45 11.33 -9.66
C SER A 127 8.89 10.88 -9.35
N LEU A 128 9.10 10.12 -8.24
CA LEU A 128 10.43 9.70 -7.75
C LEU A 128 11.46 10.85 -7.66
N LEU A 129 11.01 12.07 -7.39
CA LEU A 129 11.83 13.28 -7.46
C LEU A 129 13.13 13.18 -6.65
N ALA A 130 13.07 12.68 -5.41
CA ALA A 130 14.18 12.66 -4.47
C ALA A 130 14.97 11.33 -4.45
N THR A 131 14.64 10.36 -5.30
CA THR A 131 15.35 9.08 -5.34
C THR A 131 16.80 9.27 -5.71
N THR A 132 17.69 8.69 -4.92
CA THR A 132 19.15 8.75 -5.13
C THR A 132 19.73 7.38 -5.53
N THR A 133 19.50 6.36 -4.69
CA THR A 133 20.06 5.01 -4.86
C THR A 133 18.99 3.89 -4.83
N GLY A 134 17.73 4.21 -4.52
CA GLY A 134 16.64 3.22 -4.48
C GLY A 134 16.26 2.72 -5.87
N SER A 135 16.39 1.43 -6.12
CA SER A 135 16.14 0.77 -7.40
C SER A 135 14.81 0.00 -7.43
N TYR A 136 14.38 -0.42 -8.62
CA TYR A 136 13.21 -1.28 -8.83
C TYR A 136 11.88 -0.66 -8.37
N ASN A 137 11.72 0.65 -8.45
CA ASN A 137 10.48 1.32 -8.10
C ASN A 137 9.65 1.67 -9.34
N THR A 138 8.34 1.54 -9.24
CA THR A 138 7.38 2.02 -10.25
C THR A 138 6.54 3.14 -9.65
N ALA A 139 6.61 4.33 -10.21
CA ALA A 139 5.85 5.51 -9.78
C ALA A 139 5.11 6.13 -10.96
N ILE A 140 3.79 6.01 -10.99
CA ILE A 140 2.92 6.55 -12.04
C ILE A 140 1.91 7.50 -11.42
N GLY A 141 2.03 8.77 -11.73
CA GLY A 141 1.17 9.85 -11.21
C GLY A 141 1.97 11.01 -10.65
N SER A 142 1.36 12.19 -10.60
CA SER A 142 2.00 13.38 -10.04
C SER A 142 2.34 13.19 -8.56
N GLY A 143 3.59 13.42 -8.20
CA GLY A 143 4.07 13.29 -6.81
C GLY A 143 4.07 11.87 -6.24
N SER A 144 3.92 10.84 -7.06
CA SER A 144 4.07 9.45 -6.61
C SER A 144 5.53 9.19 -6.19
N LEU A 145 5.73 8.57 -5.00
CA LEU A 145 7.07 8.33 -4.42
C LEU A 145 7.99 9.57 -4.40
N ALA A 146 7.43 10.77 -4.30
CA ALA A 146 8.20 12.00 -4.51
C ALA A 146 9.39 12.18 -3.56
N THR A 147 9.29 11.71 -2.31
CA THR A 147 10.36 11.84 -1.31
C THR A 147 11.16 10.55 -1.07
N ASN A 148 10.93 9.52 -1.88
CA ASN A 148 11.70 8.28 -1.78
C ASN A 148 13.19 8.60 -2.00
N THR A 149 14.06 8.11 -1.12
CA THR A 149 15.50 8.29 -1.24
C THR A 149 16.19 6.97 -1.58
N THR A 150 16.06 5.98 -0.71
CA THR A 150 16.73 4.68 -0.83
C THR A 150 15.76 3.50 -0.81
N GLY A 151 14.44 3.76 -0.68
CA GLY A 151 13.43 2.69 -0.71
C GLY A 151 13.41 1.96 -2.06
N GLU A 152 13.24 0.65 -2.04
CA GLU A 152 13.30 -0.23 -3.20
C GLU A 152 12.04 -1.09 -3.34
N PHE A 153 11.80 -1.61 -4.54
CA PHE A 153 10.71 -2.54 -4.83
C PHE A 153 9.31 -2.00 -4.51
N ASN A 154 9.11 -0.69 -4.62
CA ASN A 154 7.81 -0.08 -4.38
C ASN A 154 7.04 0.15 -5.68
N THR A 155 5.74 -0.09 -5.64
CA THR A 155 4.81 0.25 -6.73
C THR A 155 3.84 1.33 -6.25
N ALA A 156 3.86 2.49 -6.86
CA ALA A 156 2.98 3.62 -6.56
C ALA A 156 2.25 4.09 -7.83
N THR A 157 0.96 3.84 -7.92
CA THR A 157 0.13 4.27 -9.06
C THR A 157 -1.01 5.17 -8.57
N GLY A 158 -0.96 6.43 -8.92
CA GLY A 158 -1.95 7.44 -8.51
C GLY A 158 -1.28 8.72 -8.03
N VAL A 159 -2.02 9.83 -8.04
CA VAL A 159 -1.54 11.11 -7.53
C VAL A 159 -1.22 10.98 -6.04
N ALA A 160 0.00 11.35 -5.65
CA ALA A 160 0.51 11.30 -4.28
C ALA A 160 0.50 9.91 -3.62
N ALA A 161 0.44 8.81 -4.39
CA ALA A 161 0.64 7.46 -3.85
C ALA A 161 2.07 7.33 -3.30
N LEU A 162 2.23 6.80 -2.07
CA LEU A 162 3.52 6.69 -1.34
C LEU A 162 4.35 7.99 -1.33
N LYS A 163 3.69 9.14 -1.37
CA LYS A 163 4.35 10.43 -1.58
C LYS A 163 5.49 10.70 -0.61
N ARG A 164 5.31 10.38 0.68
CA ARG A 164 6.28 10.66 1.75
C ARG A 164 7.24 9.51 2.07
N ASN A 165 7.19 8.42 1.32
CA ASN A 165 8.13 7.32 1.52
C ASN A 165 9.57 7.83 1.42
N THR A 166 10.41 7.41 2.35
CA THR A 166 11.85 7.73 2.33
C THR A 166 12.69 6.48 2.12
N THR A 167 12.57 5.50 2.99
CA THR A 167 13.35 4.26 2.99
C THR A 167 12.50 2.99 3.00
N GLY A 168 11.16 3.12 3.12
CA GLY A 168 10.26 1.96 3.11
C GLY A 168 10.36 1.16 1.81
N THR A 169 10.23 -0.17 1.90
CA THR A 169 10.45 -1.10 0.79
C THR A 169 9.25 -2.03 0.58
N VAL A 170 9.20 -2.66 -0.60
CA VAL A 170 8.26 -3.76 -0.92
C VAL A 170 6.79 -3.39 -0.67
N SER A 171 6.41 -2.16 -0.95
CA SER A 171 5.03 -1.69 -0.74
C SER A 171 4.33 -1.41 -2.06
N THR A 172 3.03 -1.74 -2.11
CA THR A 172 2.15 -1.47 -3.26
C THR A 172 1.08 -0.47 -2.87
N ALA A 173 1.02 0.66 -3.56
CA ALA A 173 0.02 1.71 -3.37
C ALA A 173 -0.65 2.06 -4.70
N VAL A 174 -1.93 1.78 -4.84
CA VAL A 174 -2.73 2.07 -6.03
C VAL A 174 -3.94 2.90 -5.65
N GLY A 175 -3.97 4.13 -6.10
CA GLY A 175 -5.06 5.08 -5.83
C GLY A 175 -4.57 6.45 -5.37
N TYR A 176 -5.47 7.44 -5.39
CA TYR A 176 -5.21 8.79 -4.89
C TYR A 176 -4.82 8.74 -3.41
N GLU A 177 -3.65 9.27 -3.06
CA GLU A 177 -3.10 9.31 -1.68
C GLU A 177 -3.04 7.95 -0.96
N ALA A 178 -3.01 6.82 -1.66
CA ALA A 178 -2.76 5.52 -1.04
C ALA A 178 -1.37 5.51 -0.40
N LEU A 179 -1.25 5.10 0.88
CA LEU A 179 -0.01 5.12 1.67
C LEU A 179 0.74 6.46 1.67
N CYS A 180 0.03 7.57 1.52
CA CYS A 180 0.63 8.89 1.28
C CYS A 180 1.60 9.32 2.38
N ALA A 181 1.33 9.02 3.65
CA ALA A 181 2.14 9.42 4.80
C ALA A 181 3.27 8.43 5.15
N ASN A 182 3.38 7.29 4.46
CA ASN A 182 4.40 6.29 4.77
C ASN A 182 5.80 6.89 4.67
N THR A 183 6.62 6.64 5.67
CA THR A 183 8.04 7.06 5.69
C THR A 183 8.98 5.86 5.61
N THR A 184 8.84 4.92 6.52
CA THR A 184 9.75 3.77 6.66
C THR A 184 9.01 2.43 6.78
N GLY A 185 7.68 2.42 6.67
CA GLY A 185 6.89 1.19 6.71
C GLY A 185 7.11 0.32 5.48
N ASP A 186 7.20 -0.99 5.67
CA ASP A 186 7.50 -1.97 4.64
C ASP A 186 6.36 -2.96 4.44
N ASN A 187 6.33 -3.63 3.27
CA ASN A 187 5.45 -4.76 3.01
C ASN A 187 3.95 -4.43 3.18
N ASN A 188 3.54 -3.23 2.79
CA ASN A 188 2.14 -2.84 2.83
C ASN A 188 1.50 -2.92 1.43
N THR A 189 0.25 -3.35 1.36
CA THR A 189 -0.56 -3.30 0.15
C THR A 189 -1.76 -2.39 0.39
N ALA A 190 -1.85 -1.29 -0.34
CA ALA A 190 -2.93 -0.31 -0.27
C ALA A 190 -3.53 -0.07 -1.65
N VAL A 191 -4.78 -0.47 -1.84
CA VAL A 191 -5.50 -0.31 -3.12
C VAL A 191 -6.82 0.41 -2.86
N GLY A 192 -6.94 1.63 -3.37
CA GLY A 192 -8.14 2.46 -3.23
C GLY A 192 -7.83 3.90 -2.84
N TYR A 193 -8.84 4.76 -2.99
CA TYR A 193 -8.77 6.16 -2.57
C TYR A 193 -8.41 6.25 -1.07
N GLN A 194 -7.28 6.85 -0.73
CA GLN A 194 -6.79 7.05 0.64
C GLN A 194 -6.67 5.77 1.49
N ALA A 195 -6.51 4.60 0.89
CA ALA A 195 -6.21 3.38 1.63
C ALA A 195 -4.86 3.55 2.37
N LEU A 196 -4.82 3.21 3.69
CA LEU A 196 -3.64 3.39 4.56
C LEU A 196 -3.01 4.79 4.51
N LYS A 197 -3.79 5.83 4.26
CA LYS A 197 -3.27 7.19 4.00
C LYS A 197 -2.35 7.71 5.11
N LEU A 198 -2.70 7.51 6.39
CA LEU A 198 -1.98 8.05 7.54
C LEU A 198 -0.89 7.12 8.11
N ALA A 199 -0.67 5.96 7.50
CA ALA A 199 0.37 5.03 7.89
C ALA A 199 1.76 5.66 7.76
N THR A 200 2.55 5.64 8.82
CA THR A 200 3.90 6.22 8.84
C THR A 200 4.99 5.16 8.86
N THR A 201 4.95 4.25 9.81
CA THR A 201 5.95 3.20 10.02
C THR A 201 5.33 1.80 10.08
N SER A 202 4.04 1.69 9.77
CA SER A 202 3.30 0.43 9.83
C SER A 202 3.81 -0.58 8.78
N LYS A 203 3.66 -1.88 9.09
CA LYS A 203 4.17 -2.97 8.26
C LYS A 203 3.18 -4.10 8.11
N PHE A 204 3.29 -4.83 6.98
CA PHE A 204 2.52 -6.06 6.74
C PHE A 204 1.01 -5.87 6.76
N ASN A 205 0.50 -4.72 6.29
CA ASN A 205 -0.93 -4.47 6.21
C ASN A 205 -1.45 -4.66 4.78
N VAL A 206 -2.68 -5.13 4.68
CA VAL A 206 -3.46 -5.19 3.44
C VAL A 206 -4.69 -4.31 3.58
N ALA A 207 -4.80 -3.26 2.79
CA ALA A 207 -5.94 -2.36 2.75
C ALA A 207 -6.48 -2.27 1.32
N MET A 208 -7.66 -2.82 1.06
CA MET A 208 -8.31 -2.79 -0.24
C MET A 208 -9.71 -2.18 -0.13
N GLY A 209 -9.87 -0.99 -0.66
CA GLY A 209 -11.13 -0.23 -0.61
C GLY A 209 -10.90 1.24 -0.30
N ASN A 210 -11.89 2.08 -0.62
CA ASN A 210 -11.87 3.50 -0.28
C ASN A 210 -11.76 3.67 1.24
N GLN A 211 -10.71 4.36 1.72
CA GLN A 211 -10.42 4.63 3.12
C GLN A 211 -10.29 3.38 4.03
N ALA A 212 -9.96 2.21 3.48
CA ALA A 212 -9.59 1.05 4.28
C ALA A 212 -8.32 1.37 5.09
N LEU A 213 -8.30 1.07 6.41
CA LEU A 213 -7.21 1.38 7.35
C LEU A 213 -6.74 2.85 7.31
N LEU A 214 -7.64 3.81 7.04
CA LEU A 214 -7.29 5.22 6.83
C LEU A 214 -6.44 5.80 7.96
N ALA A 215 -6.86 5.59 9.23
CA ALA A 215 -6.25 6.20 10.41
C ALA A 215 -5.04 5.42 10.97
N ASN A 216 -4.69 4.29 10.37
CA ASN A 216 -3.54 3.50 10.81
C ASN A 216 -2.27 4.35 10.78
N THR A 217 -1.55 4.39 11.89
CA THR A 217 -0.25 5.09 11.98
C THR A 217 0.91 4.12 12.07
N THR A 218 0.86 3.21 13.04
CA THR A 218 1.96 2.27 13.35
C THR A 218 1.49 0.81 13.47
N ALA A 219 0.17 0.56 13.39
CA ALA A 219 -0.36 -0.81 13.51
C ALA A 219 0.16 -1.73 12.39
N CYS A 220 0.32 -3.01 12.72
CA CYS A 220 0.85 -3.99 11.79
C CYS A 220 -0.07 -5.21 11.61
N CYS A 221 0.18 -5.95 10.54
CA CYS A 221 -0.40 -7.26 10.31
C CYS A 221 -1.94 -7.26 10.25
N SER A 222 -2.55 -6.16 9.81
CA SER A 222 -4.00 -6.03 9.68
C SER A 222 -4.45 -6.17 8.23
N THR A 223 -5.61 -6.78 8.04
CA THR A 223 -6.26 -6.93 6.72
C THR A 223 -7.60 -6.22 6.72
N ALA A 224 -7.78 -5.25 5.84
CA ALA A 224 -9.02 -4.50 5.68
C ALA A 224 -9.46 -4.52 4.21
N ILE A 225 -10.60 -5.12 3.93
CA ILE A 225 -11.15 -5.21 2.57
C ILE A 225 -12.59 -4.70 2.58
N GLY A 226 -12.84 -3.60 1.91
CA GLY A 226 -14.15 -2.94 1.83
C GLY A 226 -14.08 -1.45 2.12
N TRP A 227 -15.18 -0.75 1.82
CA TRP A 227 -15.28 0.68 2.08
C TRP A 227 -15.20 0.97 3.57
N ARG A 228 -14.19 1.75 3.98
CA ARG A 228 -13.87 2.12 5.37
C ARG A 228 -13.76 0.92 6.33
N ALA A 229 -13.39 -0.25 5.83
CA ALA A 229 -13.06 -1.37 6.71
C ALA A 229 -11.87 -1.00 7.61
N VAL A 230 -11.96 -1.27 8.91
CA VAL A 230 -10.95 -0.98 9.95
C VAL A 230 -10.46 0.48 9.92
N CYS A 231 -11.33 1.41 9.55
CA CYS A 231 -10.97 2.78 9.18
C CYS A 231 -10.31 3.58 10.31
N SER A 232 -10.74 3.39 11.56
CA SER A 232 -10.29 4.18 12.72
C SER A 232 -9.10 3.58 13.47
N GLN A 233 -8.58 2.43 13.06
CA GLN A 233 -7.46 1.76 13.72
C GLN A 233 -6.21 2.65 13.68
N THR A 234 -5.62 2.91 14.85
CA THR A 234 -4.39 3.72 14.97
C THR A 234 -3.17 2.86 15.25
N THR A 235 -3.15 2.17 16.38
CA THR A 235 -2.02 1.36 16.86
C THR A 235 -2.39 -0.11 17.13
N GLY A 236 -3.68 -0.47 17.12
CA GLY A 236 -4.13 -1.86 17.22
C GLY A 236 -3.58 -2.71 16.06
N CYS A 237 -3.25 -3.96 16.33
CA CYS A 237 -2.62 -4.86 15.34
C CYS A 237 -3.44 -6.13 15.12
N LYS A 238 -3.13 -6.84 14.01
CA LYS A 238 -3.62 -8.20 13.74
C LYS A 238 -5.14 -8.30 13.60
N SER A 239 -5.81 -7.23 13.19
CA SER A 239 -7.26 -7.25 12.95
C SER A 239 -7.56 -7.61 11.49
N VAL A 240 -8.65 -8.34 11.28
CA VAL A 240 -9.18 -8.70 9.96
C VAL A 240 -10.59 -8.15 9.84
N GLY A 241 -10.80 -7.16 8.98
CA GLY A 241 -12.10 -6.57 8.69
C GLY A 241 -12.43 -6.69 7.20
N ILE A 242 -13.43 -7.49 6.86
CA ILE A 242 -13.86 -7.70 5.47
C ILE A 242 -15.34 -7.38 5.35
N GLY A 243 -15.67 -6.35 4.63
CA GLY A 243 -17.03 -5.85 4.42
C GLY A 243 -17.12 -4.33 4.53
N TYR A 244 -18.25 -3.78 4.13
CA TYR A 244 -18.60 -2.37 4.34
C TYR A 244 -18.58 -2.06 5.85
N HIS A 245 -17.78 -1.09 6.28
CA HIS A 245 -17.65 -0.67 7.68
C HIS A 245 -17.27 -1.78 8.69
N ALA A 246 -16.78 -2.94 8.25
CA ALA A 246 -16.32 -3.96 9.19
C ALA A 246 -15.22 -3.39 10.11
N LEU A 247 -15.38 -3.52 11.45
CA LEU A 247 -14.49 -2.96 12.47
C LEU A 247 -14.26 -1.44 12.34
N LEU A 248 -15.25 -0.67 11.92
CA LEU A 248 -15.10 0.76 11.58
C LEU A 248 -14.44 1.58 12.68
N LYS A 249 -14.83 1.38 13.95
CA LYS A 249 -14.43 2.21 15.09
C LYS A 249 -13.25 1.65 15.90
N VAL A 250 -12.69 0.51 15.54
CA VAL A 250 -11.51 -0.04 16.23
C VAL A 250 -10.38 0.98 16.22
N THR A 251 -9.82 1.28 17.39
CA THR A 251 -8.68 2.21 17.55
C THR A 251 -7.43 1.47 17.98
N THR A 252 -7.42 0.93 19.20
CA THR A 252 -6.28 0.21 19.80
C THR A 252 -6.57 -1.28 20.00
N GLY A 253 -7.82 -1.72 19.76
CA GLY A 253 -8.18 -3.14 19.84
C GLY A 253 -7.33 -4.02 18.92
N ILE A 254 -6.94 -5.19 19.41
CA ILE A 254 -6.06 -6.13 18.71
C ILE A 254 -6.73 -7.46 18.41
N SER A 255 -6.31 -8.12 17.33
CA SER A 255 -6.73 -9.48 16.99
C SER A 255 -8.25 -9.65 16.84
N ASN A 256 -8.96 -8.62 16.39
CA ASN A 256 -10.38 -8.72 16.08
C ASN A 256 -10.59 -9.22 14.64
N VAL A 257 -11.55 -10.10 14.46
CA VAL A 257 -11.93 -10.64 13.15
C VAL A 257 -13.40 -10.30 12.88
N ALA A 258 -13.68 -9.58 11.80
CA ALA A 258 -15.03 -9.27 11.37
C ALA A 258 -15.21 -9.54 9.87
N LEU A 259 -16.23 -10.29 9.53
CA LEU A 259 -16.61 -10.61 8.16
C LEU A 259 -18.11 -10.36 7.97
N GLY A 260 -18.44 -9.34 7.24
CA GLY A 260 -19.81 -8.93 6.94
C GLY A 260 -19.98 -7.41 6.96
N ASP A 261 -21.13 -6.96 6.44
CA ASP A 261 -21.56 -5.57 6.49
C ASP A 261 -21.72 -5.12 7.95
N VAL A 262 -21.10 -4.02 8.33
CA VAL A 262 -21.04 -3.44 9.68
C VAL A 262 -20.72 -4.45 10.81
N ALA A 263 -20.03 -5.56 10.50
CA ALA A 263 -19.62 -6.52 11.51
C ALA A 263 -18.59 -5.89 12.46
N GLY A 264 -18.83 -5.97 13.77
CA GLY A 264 -17.96 -5.43 14.82
C GLY A 264 -17.71 -3.91 14.74
N ASP A 265 -18.59 -3.15 14.08
CA ASP A 265 -18.39 -1.74 13.75
C ASP A 265 -18.28 -0.82 14.98
N ALA A 266 -18.85 -1.21 16.12
CA ALA A 266 -18.81 -0.47 17.38
C ALA A 266 -17.55 -0.74 18.23
N ILE A 267 -16.80 -1.81 17.96
CA ILE A 267 -15.60 -2.17 18.74
C ILE A 267 -14.60 -1.03 18.68
N THR A 268 -14.09 -0.60 19.85
CA THR A 268 -13.07 0.46 19.97
C THR A 268 -11.75 -0.09 20.49
N THR A 269 -11.72 -0.57 21.72
CA THR A 269 -10.53 -1.10 22.40
C THR A 269 -10.65 -2.59 22.74
N GLY A 270 -11.80 -3.22 22.50
CA GLY A 270 -12.00 -4.66 22.69
C GLY A 270 -11.05 -5.50 21.85
N ASN A 271 -10.62 -6.63 22.39
CA ASN A 271 -9.63 -7.50 21.78
C ASN A 271 -10.20 -8.88 21.50
N GLN A 272 -9.62 -9.57 20.49
CA GLN A 272 -9.87 -10.99 20.25
C GLN A 272 -11.36 -11.34 20.03
N ASN A 273 -12.14 -10.42 19.45
CA ASN A 273 -13.53 -10.68 19.12
C ASN A 273 -13.65 -11.25 17.70
N VAL A 274 -14.59 -12.15 17.50
CA VAL A 274 -14.91 -12.77 16.22
C VAL A 274 -16.37 -12.45 15.86
N ALA A 275 -16.57 -11.66 14.79
CA ALA A 275 -17.87 -11.24 14.28
C ALA A 275 -18.07 -11.77 12.85
N LEU A 276 -18.87 -12.81 12.65
CA LEU A 276 -19.16 -13.38 11.33
C LEU A 276 -20.64 -13.22 11.01
N GLY A 277 -20.95 -12.30 10.13
CA GLY A 277 -22.32 -11.97 9.69
C GLY A 277 -22.56 -10.46 9.72
N SER A 278 -23.56 -10.01 8.95
CA SER A 278 -23.98 -8.60 8.97
C SER A 278 -24.38 -8.17 10.37
N ALA A 279 -23.87 -7.04 10.86
CA ALA A 279 -24.10 -6.47 12.18
C ALA A 279 -23.79 -7.43 13.36
N ALA A 280 -23.03 -8.50 13.16
CA ALA A 280 -22.56 -9.33 14.27
C ALA A 280 -21.68 -8.49 15.21
N ILE A 281 -21.88 -8.61 16.53
CA ILE A 281 -21.20 -7.78 17.56
C ILE A 281 -21.37 -6.26 17.32
N GLY A 282 -22.50 -5.82 16.79
CA GLY A 282 -22.71 -4.42 16.43
C GLY A 282 -22.76 -3.42 17.59
N SER A 283 -22.79 -3.85 18.86
CA SER A 283 -22.87 -2.98 20.04
C SER A 283 -21.67 -3.05 20.97
N VAL A 284 -20.79 -4.05 20.86
CA VAL A 284 -19.62 -4.23 21.72
C VAL A 284 -18.61 -3.12 21.47
N THR A 285 -18.18 -2.45 22.54
CA THR A 285 -17.15 -1.39 22.47
C THR A 285 -15.82 -1.83 23.03
N THR A 286 -15.76 -2.24 24.31
CA THR A 286 -14.56 -2.61 25.05
C THR A 286 -14.50 -4.09 25.42
N GLY A 287 -15.61 -4.83 25.24
CA GLY A 287 -15.68 -6.28 25.49
C GLY A 287 -14.66 -7.06 24.65
N SER A 288 -14.13 -8.14 25.21
CA SER A 288 -13.09 -8.95 24.59
C SER A 288 -13.45 -10.44 24.56
N ASN A 289 -12.80 -11.20 23.68
CA ASN A 289 -12.99 -12.66 23.58
C ASN A 289 -14.43 -13.09 23.26
N ASN A 290 -15.20 -12.26 22.58
CA ASN A 290 -16.56 -12.63 22.19
C ASN A 290 -16.55 -13.26 20.79
N VAL A 291 -17.38 -14.28 20.60
CA VAL A 291 -17.62 -14.95 19.32
C VAL A 291 -19.08 -14.76 18.96
N ALA A 292 -19.38 -14.13 17.83
CA ALA A 292 -20.73 -14.01 17.30
C ALA A 292 -20.78 -14.47 15.85
N ILE A 293 -21.63 -15.45 15.58
CA ILE A 293 -21.82 -16.04 14.25
C ILE A 293 -23.29 -15.95 13.87
N GLY A 294 -23.57 -15.21 12.82
CA GLY A 294 -24.92 -14.97 12.33
C GLY A 294 -25.26 -13.48 12.24
N GLN A 295 -26.23 -13.14 11.40
CA GLN A 295 -26.73 -11.78 11.27
C GLN A 295 -27.22 -11.25 12.62
N ASN A 296 -26.76 -10.05 13.01
CA ASN A 296 -27.12 -9.39 14.27
C ASN A 296 -26.93 -10.27 15.53
N SER A 297 -26.02 -11.27 15.48
CA SER A 297 -25.63 -12.07 16.63
C SER A 297 -24.87 -11.22 17.63
N ALA A 298 -25.23 -11.27 18.94
CA ALA A 298 -24.78 -10.36 19.99
C ALA A 298 -25.03 -8.86 19.69
N GLY A 299 -26.00 -8.55 18.84
CA GLY A 299 -26.25 -7.18 18.36
C GLY A 299 -27.08 -6.30 19.30
N GLY A 300 -27.77 -6.86 20.29
CA GLY A 300 -28.88 -6.17 20.97
C GLY A 300 -28.57 -5.52 22.33
N GLY A 301 -27.38 -5.60 22.90
CA GLY A 301 -27.19 -5.05 24.26
C GLY A 301 -25.81 -5.24 24.87
N LEU A 302 -25.00 -6.14 24.36
CA LEU A 302 -23.66 -6.40 24.85
C LEU A 302 -22.72 -5.23 24.50
N ILE A 303 -22.23 -4.51 25.50
CA ILE A 303 -21.37 -3.33 25.31
C ILE A 303 -19.95 -3.58 25.83
N THR A 304 -19.83 -4.05 27.06
CA THR A 304 -18.55 -4.25 27.74
C THR A 304 -18.28 -5.71 28.11
N GLY A 305 -19.28 -6.59 27.96
CA GLY A 305 -19.19 -8.01 28.30
C GLY A 305 -18.13 -8.76 27.50
N SER A 306 -17.56 -9.79 28.11
CA SER A 306 -16.44 -10.55 27.55
C SER A 306 -16.68 -12.06 27.63
N ASN A 307 -15.96 -12.81 26.77
CA ASN A 307 -15.96 -14.27 26.78
C ASN A 307 -17.37 -14.87 26.53
N ASN A 308 -18.14 -14.27 25.64
CA ASN A 308 -19.45 -14.78 25.24
C ASN A 308 -19.38 -15.47 23.88
N ILE A 309 -20.21 -16.49 23.68
CA ILE A 309 -20.39 -17.17 22.41
C ILE A 309 -21.87 -17.06 22.01
N THR A 310 -22.13 -16.46 20.85
CA THR A 310 -23.49 -16.36 20.30
C THR A 310 -23.51 -16.93 18.88
N ILE A 311 -24.43 -17.86 18.62
CA ILE A 311 -24.54 -18.52 17.31
C ILE A 311 -26.01 -18.51 16.86
N GLY A 312 -26.21 -17.97 15.68
CA GLY A 312 -27.54 -17.85 15.07
C GLY A 312 -27.94 -16.40 14.85
N GLN A 313 -28.90 -16.20 13.93
CA GLN A 313 -29.50 -14.87 13.69
C GLN A 313 -30.14 -14.32 14.96
N ASN A 314 -29.83 -13.06 15.30
CA ASN A 314 -30.34 -12.38 16.51
C ASN A 314 -30.04 -13.12 17.83
N SER A 315 -29.14 -14.11 17.86
CA SER A 315 -28.77 -14.81 19.09
C SER A 315 -28.13 -13.84 20.09
N GLY A 316 -28.58 -13.89 21.37
CA GLY A 316 -28.11 -12.98 22.42
C GLY A 316 -28.68 -11.56 22.34
N GLY A 317 -29.55 -11.27 21.42
CA GLY A 317 -30.19 -9.96 21.25
C GLY A 317 -31.71 -9.97 21.22
N ASP A 318 -32.36 -11.13 21.41
CA ASP A 318 -33.81 -11.29 21.33
C ASP A 318 -34.45 -11.61 22.67
N ALA A 319 -35.78 -11.83 22.67
CA ALA A 319 -36.58 -12.10 23.88
C ALA A 319 -36.24 -13.44 24.56
N MET A 320 -35.59 -14.40 23.86
CA MET A 320 -35.22 -15.68 24.45
C MET A 320 -34.08 -15.52 25.46
N ARG A 321 -33.07 -14.78 25.10
CA ARG A 321 -31.93 -14.42 25.94
C ARG A 321 -31.26 -13.15 25.40
N SER A 322 -31.55 -12.02 26.01
CA SER A 322 -30.84 -10.76 25.72
C SER A 322 -29.61 -10.67 26.65
N LEU A 323 -28.43 -10.60 26.06
CA LEU A 323 -27.23 -10.31 26.82
C LEU A 323 -27.28 -8.87 27.35
N ALA A 324 -27.14 -8.70 28.65
CA ALA A 324 -27.01 -7.38 29.25
C ALA A 324 -25.69 -6.72 28.80
N SER A 325 -25.56 -5.41 28.99
CA SER A 325 -24.37 -4.65 28.55
C SER A 325 -23.03 -5.19 29.07
N SER A 326 -23.03 -5.83 30.22
CA SER A 326 -21.85 -6.40 30.88
C SER A 326 -21.88 -7.93 31.01
N SER A 327 -22.83 -8.63 30.36
CA SER A 327 -22.88 -10.10 30.39
C SER A 327 -21.55 -10.70 29.94
N SER A 328 -21.09 -11.69 30.70
CA SER A 328 -19.81 -12.36 30.40
C SER A 328 -19.91 -13.86 30.71
N ASN A 329 -19.09 -14.65 29.98
CA ASN A 329 -19.02 -16.11 30.14
C ASN A 329 -20.31 -16.84 29.78
N GLU A 330 -21.07 -16.35 28.82
CA GLU A 330 -22.34 -16.92 28.40
C GLU A 330 -22.24 -17.56 27.00
N ILE A 331 -23.01 -18.65 26.82
CA ILE A 331 -23.19 -19.30 25.52
C ILE A 331 -24.68 -19.21 25.15
N VAL A 332 -25.00 -18.58 24.03
CA VAL A 332 -26.35 -18.47 23.51
C VAL A 332 -26.41 -19.00 22.07
N MET A 333 -27.18 -20.06 21.87
CA MET A 333 -27.35 -20.67 20.53
C MET A 333 -28.81 -20.56 20.09
N GLY A 334 -29.02 -20.00 18.91
CA GLY A 334 -30.39 -19.82 18.36
C GLY A 334 -31.07 -18.55 18.86
N ASN A 335 -32.36 -18.43 18.45
CA ASN A 335 -33.26 -17.34 18.77
C ASN A 335 -34.69 -17.91 19.04
N THR A 336 -35.64 -17.05 19.29
CA THR A 336 -37.06 -17.43 19.56
C THR A 336 -37.73 -18.29 18.48
N ASN A 337 -37.19 -18.37 17.27
CA ASN A 337 -37.70 -19.17 16.17
C ASN A 337 -37.19 -20.61 16.16
N HIS A 338 -36.16 -20.93 16.95
CA HIS A 338 -35.62 -22.28 17.04
C HIS A 338 -36.41 -23.11 18.04
N THR A 339 -37.10 -24.11 17.55
CA THR A 339 -38.01 -24.95 18.35
C THR A 339 -37.41 -26.32 18.71
N VAL A 340 -36.37 -26.77 18.00
CA VAL A 340 -35.75 -28.08 18.20
C VAL A 340 -34.23 -27.98 18.02
N ALA A 341 -33.46 -28.59 18.90
CA ALA A 341 -32.02 -28.82 18.77
C ALA A 341 -31.76 -30.33 18.76
N TYR A 342 -31.11 -30.84 17.68
CA TYR A 342 -30.64 -32.23 17.63
C TYR A 342 -29.19 -32.28 18.07
N ILE A 343 -28.94 -32.82 19.26
CA ILE A 343 -27.57 -32.98 19.83
C ILE A 343 -27.31 -34.48 19.96
N LYS A 344 -26.37 -35.01 19.19
CA LYS A 344 -26.02 -36.44 19.14
C LYS A 344 -25.17 -36.93 20.32
N ILE A 345 -24.58 -36.03 21.09
CA ILE A 345 -23.72 -36.32 22.22
C ILE A 345 -24.27 -35.66 23.49
N ASP A 346 -24.18 -36.36 24.61
CA ASP A 346 -24.56 -35.81 25.90
C ASP A 346 -23.68 -34.63 26.31
N TRP A 347 -24.28 -33.56 26.82
CA TRP A 347 -23.55 -32.49 27.44
C TRP A 347 -23.02 -32.96 28.79
N THR A 348 -21.72 -33.08 28.94
CA THR A 348 -21.12 -33.38 30.25
C THR A 348 -20.99 -32.09 31.05
N VAL A 349 -21.84 -31.92 32.03
CA VAL A 349 -21.70 -30.83 33.02
C VAL A 349 -20.71 -31.32 34.06
N GLN A 350 -19.49 -30.78 34.08
CA GLN A 350 -18.60 -30.97 35.21
C GLN A 350 -19.08 -30.12 36.37
N SER A 351 -19.73 -30.75 37.33
CA SER A 351 -20.08 -30.10 38.60
C SER A 351 -19.29 -30.74 39.72
N ASP A 352 -18.66 -29.95 40.56
CA ASP A 352 -18.05 -30.43 41.78
C ASP A 352 -19.14 -30.74 42.82
N LEU A 353 -19.22 -32.01 43.22
CA LEU A 353 -20.19 -32.46 44.23
C LEU A 353 -20.03 -31.75 45.60
N ARG A 354 -18.85 -31.14 45.81
CA ARG A 354 -18.56 -30.39 47.06
C ARG A 354 -19.34 -29.08 47.18
N ASP A 355 -19.78 -28.51 46.05
CA ASP A 355 -20.54 -27.26 46.03
C ASP A 355 -22.07 -27.46 46.14
N LYS A 356 -22.51 -28.72 46.27
CA LYS A 356 -23.92 -29.06 46.38
C LYS A 356 -24.28 -29.35 47.86
N THR A 357 -24.92 -28.43 48.55
CA THR A 357 -25.35 -28.55 49.91
C THR A 357 -26.57 -29.48 50.12
N GLU A 358 -27.35 -29.74 49.08
CA GLU A 358 -28.47 -30.69 49.12
C GLU A 358 -28.68 -31.39 47.76
N ILE A 359 -28.43 -32.70 47.70
CA ILE A 359 -28.83 -33.54 46.59
C ILE A 359 -30.12 -34.27 46.97
N LYS A 360 -31.28 -33.83 46.45
CA LYS A 360 -32.55 -34.55 46.62
C LYS A 360 -32.81 -35.35 45.36
N ASN A 361 -33.30 -36.59 45.56
CA ASN A 361 -33.82 -37.38 44.44
C ASN A 361 -34.99 -36.64 43.82
N VAL A 362 -34.91 -36.30 42.56
CA VAL A 362 -36.04 -35.76 41.77
C VAL A 362 -36.92 -36.94 41.42
N THR A 363 -38.14 -36.99 41.97
CA THR A 363 -39.11 -38.08 41.76
C THR A 363 -39.82 -38.03 40.42
N HIS A 364 -39.60 -36.96 39.67
CA HIS A 364 -40.11 -36.82 38.30
C HIS A 364 -38.92 -36.68 37.38
N GLY A 365 -38.79 -37.59 36.42
CA GLY A 365 -37.89 -37.44 35.31
C GLY A 365 -38.21 -36.16 34.53
N LEU A 366 -37.24 -35.54 33.94
CA LEU A 366 -37.47 -34.49 32.96
C LEU A 366 -38.21 -35.15 31.79
N ASP A 367 -39.53 -34.91 31.72
CA ASP A 367 -40.29 -35.16 30.48
C ASP A 367 -39.87 -34.07 29.49
N PHE A 368 -39.02 -34.47 28.54
CA PHE A 368 -38.63 -33.68 27.39
C PHE A 368 -39.54 -34.01 26.22
#